data_3dd75f6d300ff7debecbfa6cf3571c2f
#
_entry.id   3dd75f6d300ff7debecbfa6cf3571c2f
#
_cell.length_a   1.000
_cell.length_b   1.000
_cell.length_c   1.000
_cell.angle_alpha   90.00
_cell.angle_beta   90.00
_cell.angle_gamma   90.00
#
_symmetry.space_group_name_H-M   'P 1'
#
loop_
_entity.id
_entity.type
_entity.pdbx_description
1 polymer ?
#
loop_
_entity_poly.entity_id
_entity_poly.type
_entity_poly.pdbx_seq_one_letter_code
_entity_poly.pdbx_strand_id
1 'polypeptide(L)'
;MTVLLLIAAVVVGYLAVMSILTPEQFSKTRIAREAPIQVRLKEVAHVEKAFHDVYNRYAPVEELRQFLTDGRVFYVRSEGDYTDAMREAGINEREAAAKGLITRDTVWVSARDSLLKGGMTPEEFLQVPGFPQSIIEIDTASVAQEIGEDVVMVPVFRTAVPLSVYLADQDHKLLNTAIRDAEARYQGTGYPGLALGSLKEVKNTGNWE
;
A
#
# COMPACT_ATOMS: atom_id res chain seq x y z
N MET A 1 -57.86 18.83 -5.63
CA MET A 1 -57.27 17.50 -5.86
C MET A 1 -56.19 17.49 -6.93
N THR A 2 -56.38 18.10 -8.11
CA THR A 2 -55.42 18.09 -9.21
C THR A 2 -54.07 18.70 -8.86
N VAL A 3 -54.03 19.83 -8.12
CA VAL A 3 -52.78 20.49 -7.67
C VAL A 3 -51.98 19.59 -6.71
N LEU A 4 -52.65 18.91 -5.82
CA LEU A 4 -52.03 17.99 -4.85
C LEU A 4 -51.41 16.77 -5.56
N LEU A 5 -52.05 16.25 -6.59
CA LEU A 5 -51.54 15.17 -7.44
C LEU A 5 -50.32 15.61 -8.26
N LEU A 6 -50.32 16.84 -8.76
CA LEU A 6 -49.17 17.40 -9.48
C LEU A 6 -47.94 17.55 -8.54
N ILE A 7 -48.14 18.06 -7.32
CA ILE A 7 -47.05 18.17 -6.33
C ILE A 7 -46.53 16.78 -5.97
N ALA A 8 -47.40 15.81 -5.73
CA ALA A 8 -47.02 14.44 -5.43
C ALA A 8 -46.22 13.82 -6.60
N ALA A 9 -46.64 14.02 -7.83
CA ALA A 9 -45.90 13.53 -9.01
C ALA A 9 -44.49 14.13 -9.13
N VAL A 10 -44.35 15.45 -8.88
CA VAL A 10 -43.05 16.13 -8.89
C VAL A 10 -42.14 15.59 -7.78
N VAL A 11 -42.66 15.40 -6.56
CA VAL A 11 -41.90 14.82 -5.42
C VAL A 11 -41.45 13.41 -5.75
N VAL A 12 -42.32 12.55 -6.26
CA VAL A 12 -41.98 11.18 -6.65
C VAL A 12 -40.93 11.17 -7.75
N GLY A 13 -41.08 12.02 -8.76
CA GLY A 13 -40.11 12.17 -9.84
C GLY A 13 -38.73 12.62 -9.31
N TYR A 14 -38.69 13.61 -8.43
CA TYR A 14 -37.48 14.06 -7.78
C TYR A 14 -36.80 12.93 -6.97
N LEU A 15 -37.56 12.21 -6.14
CA LEU A 15 -37.05 11.08 -5.36
C LEU A 15 -36.53 9.95 -6.24
N ALA A 16 -37.20 9.66 -7.35
CA ALA A 16 -36.77 8.65 -8.32
C ALA A 16 -35.41 9.04 -8.98
N VAL A 17 -35.27 10.30 -9.38
CA VAL A 17 -33.99 10.82 -9.93
C VAL A 17 -32.88 10.76 -8.88
N MET A 18 -33.14 11.22 -7.66
CA MET A 18 -32.14 11.21 -6.58
C MET A 18 -31.72 9.80 -6.16
N SER A 19 -32.62 8.82 -6.23
CA SER A 19 -32.29 7.42 -5.91
C SER A 19 -31.27 6.80 -6.87
N ILE A 20 -31.13 7.34 -8.08
CA ILE A 20 -30.14 6.90 -9.06
C ILE A 20 -28.88 7.77 -9.00
N LEU A 21 -29.03 9.08 -8.92
CA LEU A 21 -27.90 10.02 -8.96
C LEU A 21 -27.01 9.91 -7.71
N THR A 22 -27.59 9.73 -6.53
CA THR A 22 -26.82 9.69 -5.29
C THR A 22 -25.83 8.52 -5.24
N PRO A 23 -26.21 7.26 -5.53
CA PRO A 23 -25.26 6.15 -5.60
C PRO A 23 -24.22 6.31 -6.71
N GLU A 24 -24.61 6.88 -7.85
CA GLU A 24 -23.68 7.11 -8.97
C GLU A 24 -22.61 8.15 -8.59
N GLN A 25 -22.99 9.25 -7.96
CA GLN A 25 -22.06 10.28 -7.48
C GLN A 25 -21.16 9.72 -6.40
N PHE A 26 -21.68 8.95 -5.45
CA PHE A 26 -20.89 8.27 -4.42
C PHE A 26 -19.82 7.38 -5.05
N SER A 27 -20.20 6.53 -6.02
CA SER A 27 -19.27 5.64 -6.71
C SER A 27 -18.18 6.40 -7.48
N LYS A 28 -18.55 7.45 -8.22
CA LYS A 28 -17.59 8.31 -8.94
C LYS A 28 -16.59 8.97 -7.98
N THR A 29 -17.10 9.53 -6.88
CA THR A 29 -16.26 10.17 -5.85
C THR A 29 -15.32 9.16 -5.21
N ARG A 30 -15.83 7.98 -4.89
CA ARG A 30 -15.05 6.88 -4.33
C ARG A 30 -13.90 6.49 -5.26
N ILE A 31 -14.16 6.19 -6.52
CA ILE A 31 -13.13 5.81 -7.50
C ILE A 31 -12.07 6.91 -7.66
N ALA A 32 -12.49 8.18 -7.75
CA ALA A 32 -11.59 9.30 -7.91
C ALA A 32 -10.66 9.49 -6.71
N ARG A 33 -11.14 9.24 -5.47
CA ARG A 33 -10.35 9.35 -4.25
C ARG A 33 -9.48 8.12 -3.99
N GLU A 34 -9.95 6.94 -4.34
CA GLU A 34 -9.21 5.69 -4.17
C GLU A 34 -7.97 5.61 -5.08
N ALA A 35 -8.03 6.12 -6.30
CA ALA A 35 -6.92 6.03 -7.24
C ALA A 35 -5.58 6.61 -6.70
N PRO A 36 -5.49 7.85 -6.20
CA PRO A 36 -4.26 8.38 -5.63
C PRO A 36 -3.86 7.67 -4.32
N ILE A 37 -4.82 7.20 -3.53
CA ILE A 37 -4.55 6.44 -2.31
C ILE A 37 -3.91 5.10 -2.64
N GLN A 38 -4.42 4.37 -3.64
CA GLN A 38 -3.84 3.10 -4.10
C GLN A 38 -2.38 3.26 -4.56
N VAL A 39 -2.08 4.34 -5.28
CA VAL A 39 -0.69 4.66 -5.69
C VAL A 39 0.18 4.87 -4.45
N ARG A 40 -0.30 5.67 -3.48
CA ARG A 40 0.45 5.95 -2.25
C ARG A 40 0.66 4.70 -1.40
N LEU A 41 -0.33 3.81 -1.27
CA LEU A 41 -0.17 2.55 -0.56
C LEU A 41 0.90 1.65 -1.22
N LYS A 42 0.99 1.63 -2.54
CA LYS A 42 2.06 0.92 -3.27
C LYS A 42 3.44 1.55 -3.03
N GLU A 43 3.53 2.88 -2.97
CA GLU A 43 4.77 3.59 -2.63
C GLU A 43 5.21 3.29 -1.19
N VAL A 44 4.29 3.29 -0.21
CA VAL A 44 4.56 2.90 1.18
C VAL A 44 5.04 1.45 1.26
N ALA A 45 4.40 0.53 0.55
CA ALA A 45 4.85 -0.86 0.48
C ALA A 45 6.26 -1.01 -0.11
N HIS A 46 6.64 -0.15 -1.06
CA HIS A 46 8.01 -0.12 -1.59
C HIS A 46 9.01 0.36 -0.54
N VAL A 47 8.66 1.38 0.25
CA VAL A 47 9.50 1.87 1.36
C VAL A 47 9.62 0.81 2.47
N GLU A 48 8.52 0.12 2.81
CA GLU A 48 8.52 -1.00 3.76
C GLU A 48 9.45 -2.13 3.30
N LYS A 49 9.44 -2.44 2.01
CA LYS A 49 10.37 -3.42 1.45
C LYS A 49 11.82 -2.97 1.60
N ALA A 50 12.13 -1.71 1.30
CA ALA A 50 13.47 -1.17 1.48
C ALA A 50 13.93 -1.19 2.95
N PHE A 51 13.02 -0.91 3.88
CA PHE A 51 13.26 -1.07 5.32
C PHE A 51 13.54 -2.53 5.68
N HIS A 52 12.73 -3.44 5.18
CA HIS A 52 12.90 -4.89 5.41
C HIS A 52 14.25 -5.40 4.87
N ASP A 53 14.69 -4.93 3.71
CA ASP A 53 15.98 -5.32 3.12
C ASP A 53 17.18 -4.92 4.01
N VAL A 54 17.02 -3.87 4.84
CA VAL A 54 18.05 -3.41 5.79
C VAL A 54 17.94 -4.11 7.14
N TYR A 55 16.71 -4.26 7.68
CA TYR A 55 16.48 -4.66 9.07
C TYR A 55 15.86 -6.05 9.24
N ASN A 56 15.55 -6.77 8.17
CA ASN A 56 14.85 -8.07 8.14
C ASN A 56 13.51 -8.10 8.89
N ARG A 57 12.85 -6.97 8.99
CA ARG A 57 11.50 -6.80 9.56
C ARG A 57 10.82 -5.59 8.94
N TYR A 58 9.51 -5.46 9.10
CA TYR A 58 8.74 -4.28 8.71
C TYR A 58 8.63 -3.28 9.86
N ALA A 59 8.37 -2.02 9.54
CA ALA A 59 8.33 -0.91 10.47
C ALA A 59 6.89 -0.46 10.79
N PRO A 60 6.57 -0.13 12.04
CA PRO A 60 5.38 0.68 12.33
C PRO A 60 5.58 2.11 11.82
N VAL A 61 4.49 2.88 11.70
CA VAL A 61 4.48 4.21 11.07
C VAL A 61 5.55 5.19 11.59
N GLU A 62 5.80 5.20 12.90
CA GLU A 62 6.78 6.11 13.53
C GLU A 62 8.22 5.72 13.18
N GLU A 63 8.51 4.44 13.16
CA GLU A 63 9.82 3.92 12.77
C GLU A 63 10.09 4.14 11.28
N LEU A 64 9.07 3.96 10.44
CA LEU A 64 9.17 4.24 9.01
C LEU A 64 9.43 5.73 8.75
N ARG A 65 8.78 6.61 9.53
CA ARG A 65 9.04 8.06 9.48
C ARG A 65 10.48 8.39 9.82
N GLN A 66 11.01 7.81 10.91
CA GLN A 66 12.39 8.02 11.31
C GLN A 66 13.38 7.48 10.27
N PHE A 67 13.09 6.30 9.71
CA PHE A 67 13.89 5.73 8.63
C PHE A 67 13.94 6.64 7.39
N LEU A 68 12.82 7.23 7.01
CA LEU A 68 12.76 8.19 5.89
C LEU A 68 13.46 9.53 6.21
N THR A 69 13.64 9.87 7.49
CA THR A 69 14.33 11.09 7.90
C THR A 69 15.84 10.90 7.92
N ASP A 70 16.33 9.89 8.63
CA ASP A 70 17.74 9.71 8.96
C ASP A 70 18.31 8.36 8.48
N GLY A 71 17.46 7.48 7.96
CA GLY A 71 17.84 6.13 7.58
C GLY A 71 18.67 6.08 6.29
N ARG A 72 19.23 4.90 6.05
CA ARG A 72 20.04 4.60 4.86
C ARG A 72 19.55 3.33 4.22
N VAL A 73 19.53 3.32 2.91
CA VAL A 73 19.32 2.13 2.07
C VAL A 73 20.60 1.77 1.36
N PHE A 74 20.75 0.53 0.97
CA PHE A 74 21.91 0.09 0.21
C PHE A 74 21.49 -0.43 -1.17
N TYR A 75 22.40 -0.30 -2.09
CA TYR A 75 22.36 -1.02 -3.36
C TYR A 75 23.72 -1.65 -3.64
N VAL A 76 23.70 -2.77 -4.34
CA VAL A 76 24.92 -3.43 -4.75
C VAL A 76 25.35 -2.85 -6.10
N ARG A 77 26.45 -2.12 -6.09
CA ARG A 77 27.11 -1.66 -7.31
C ARG A 77 27.89 -2.82 -7.90
N SER A 78 27.51 -3.19 -9.10
CA SER A 78 28.20 -4.23 -9.87
C SER A 78 29.06 -3.59 -10.96
N GLU A 79 30.34 -3.85 -10.94
CA GLU A 79 31.25 -3.51 -12.04
C GLU A 79 31.81 -4.79 -12.63
N GLY A 80 31.73 -4.92 -13.96
CA GLY A 80 32.06 -6.13 -14.69
C GLY A 80 30.90 -7.13 -14.78
N ASP A 81 30.82 -7.83 -15.89
CA ASP A 81 29.85 -8.87 -16.15
C ASP A 81 30.42 -10.26 -15.93
N TYR A 82 29.60 -11.16 -15.36
CA TYR A 82 29.95 -12.58 -15.32
C TYR A 82 29.68 -13.20 -16.69
N THR A 83 30.74 -13.43 -17.47
CA THR A 83 30.67 -13.84 -18.86
C THR A 83 30.57 -15.34 -19.01
N ASP A 84 30.06 -15.80 -20.19
CA ASP A 84 30.02 -17.22 -20.52
C ASP A 84 31.42 -17.84 -20.57
N ALA A 85 32.45 -17.07 -20.99
CA ALA A 85 33.84 -17.51 -20.96
C ALA A 85 34.35 -17.80 -19.54
N MET A 86 33.91 -17.05 -18.53
CA MET A 86 34.23 -17.34 -17.10
C MET A 86 33.54 -18.63 -16.64
N ARG A 87 32.33 -18.88 -17.11
CA ARG A 87 31.56 -20.09 -16.82
C ARG A 87 32.21 -21.31 -17.46
N GLU A 88 32.64 -21.24 -18.73
CA GLU A 88 33.37 -22.28 -19.42
C GLU A 88 34.72 -22.59 -18.80
N ALA A 89 35.39 -21.56 -18.26
CA ALA A 89 36.63 -21.71 -17.49
C ALA A 89 36.44 -22.30 -16.08
N GLY A 90 35.18 -22.66 -15.69
CA GLY A 90 34.86 -23.22 -14.38
C GLY A 90 34.94 -22.20 -13.22
N ILE A 91 35.02 -20.92 -13.52
CA ILE A 91 35.06 -19.84 -12.54
C ILE A 91 33.60 -19.49 -12.17
N ASN A 92 33.22 -19.66 -10.92
CA ASN A 92 31.91 -19.21 -10.47
C ASN A 92 31.93 -17.71 -10.13
N GLU A 93 30.74 -17.10 -9.98
CA GLU A 93 30.60 -15.65 -9.76
C GLU A 93 31.35 -15.18 -8.48
N ARG A 94 31.36 -15.99 -7.44
CA ARG A 94 32.07 -15.71 -6.18
C ARG A 94 33.58 -15.72 -6.35
N GLU A 95 34.10 -16.64 -7.14
CA GLU A 95 35.52 -16.71 -7.49
C GLU A 95 35.92 -15.56 -8.43
N ALA A 96 35.06 -15.20 -9.37
CA ALA A 96 35.28 -14.06 -10.23
C ALA A 96 35.37 -12.75 -9.41
N ALA A 97 34.52 -12.58 -8.42
CA ALA A 97 34.59 -11.46 -7.49
C ALA A 97 35.88 -11.50 -6.64
N ALA A 98 36.24 -12.67 -6.09
CA ALA A 98 37.47 -12.83 -5.32
C ALA A 98 38.75 -12.57 -6.11
N LYS A 99 38.72 -12.83 -7.43
CA LYS A 99 39.82 -12.54 -8.38
C LYS A 99 39.80 -11.11 -8.91
N GLY A 100 38.82 -10.26 -8.49
CA GLY A 100 38.68 -8.89 -8.97
C GLY A 100 38.23 -8.75 -10.41
N LEU A 101 37.72 -9.82 -11.04
CA LEU A 101 37.19 -9.79 -12.41
C LEU A 101 35.81 -9.13 -12.48
N ILE A 102 35.07 -9.22 -11.38
CA ILE A 102 33.81 -8.49 -11.14
C ILE A 102 33.89 -7.88 -9.74
N THR A 103 33.33 -6.67 -9.60
CA THR A 103 33.26 -5.99 -8.31
C THR A 103 31.82 -5.89 -7.85
N ARG A 104 31.59 -6.20 -6.58
CA ARG A 104 30.30 -6.10 -5.91
C ARG A 104 30.45 -5.25 -4.66
N ASP A 105 30.27 -3.94 -4.80
CA ASP A 105 30.38 -3.00 -3.70
C ASP A 105 29.00 -2.62 -3.18
N THR A 106 28.85 -2.62 -1.85
CA THR A 106 27.62 -2.13 -1.20
C THR A 106 27.75 -0.62 -0.99
N VAL A 107 26.88 0.12 -1.66
CA VAL A 107 26.83 1.58 -1.54
C VAL A 107 25.62 1.97 -0.71
N TRP A 108 25.88 2.73 0.35
CA TRP A 108 24.84 3.24 1.26
C TRP A 108 24.48 4.68 0.91
N VAL A 109 23.19 4.94 0.73
CA VAL A 109 22.66 6.25 0.37
C VAL A 109 21.53 6.63 1.34
N SER A 110 21.19 7.92 1.41
CA SER A 110 20.06 8.41 2.20
C SER A 110 18.76 7.74 1.74
N ALA A 111 17.98 7.21 2.70
CA ALA A 111 16.66 6.65 2.43
C ALA A 111 15.72 7.73 1.86
N ARG A 112 15.76 8.94 2.42
CA ARG A 112 14.99 10.09 1.96
C ARG A 112 15.23 10.38 0.49
N ASP A 113 16.48 10.53 0.09
CA ASP A 113 16.83 10.95 -1.27
C ASP A 113 16.57 9.85 -2.31
N SER A 114 16.62 8.58 -1.87
CA SER A 114 16.41 7.43 -2.75
C SER A 114 14.95 7.03 -2.91
N LEU A 115 14.13 7.18 -1.85
CA LEU A 115 12.78 6.64 -1.79
C LEU A 115 11.71 7.72 -1.97
N LEU A 116 11.97 8.96 -1.50
CA LEU A 116 11.01 10.06 -1.63
C LEU A 116 11.27 10.84 -2.92
N LYS A 117 10.23 11.00 -3.72
CA LYS A 117 10.28 11.75 -4.98
C LYS A 117 9.86 13.20 -4.77
N GLY A 118 10.43 14.12 -5.57
CA GLY A 118 9.95 15.50 -5.67
C GLY A 118 10.17 16.36 -4.43
N GLY A 119 11.09 15.99 -3.53
CA GLY A 119 11.38 16.78 -2.32
C GLY A 119 10.28 16.68 -1.24
N MET A 120 9.40 15.70 -1.32
CA MET A 120 8.36 15.40 -0.33
C MET A 120 8.98 15.13 1.04
N THR A 121 8.35 15.62 2.10
CA THR A 121 8.77 15.30 3.47
C THR A 121 8.26 13.92 3.89
N PRO A 122 8.90 13.24 4.86
CA PRO A 122 8.40 11.98 5.42
C PRO A 122 6.97 12.10 5.96
N GLU A 123 6.62 13.23 6.55
CA GLU A 123 5.28 13.53 7.08
C GLU A 123 4.25 13.58 5.95
N GLU A 124 4.52 14.34 4.90
CA GLU A 124 3.64 14.44 3.72
C GLU A 124 3.48 13.09 3.00
N PHE A 125 4.56 12.30 2.97
CA PHE A 125 4.54 10.98 2.37
C PHE A 125 3.60 10.03 3.10
N LEU A 126 3.54 10.08 4.42
CA LEU A 126 2.70 9.23 5.26
C LEU A 126 1.25 9.74 5.40
N GLN A 127 0.95 10.95 4.92
CA GLN A 127 -0.41 11.46 4.89
C GLN A 127 -1.24 10.81 3.78
N VAL A 128 -2.55 10.71 4.04
CA VAL A 128 -3.51 10.23 3.04
C VAL A 128 -3.69 11.29 1.95
N PRO A 129 -3.46 10.97 0.67
CA PRO A 129 -3.61 11.91 -0.44
C PRO A 129 -5.00 12.57 -0.46
N GLY A 130 -5.02 13.92 -0.44
CA GLY A 130 -6.25 14.71 -0.36
C GLY A 130 -6.83 14.86 1.05
N PHE A 131 -6.26 14.20 2.07
CA PHE A 131 -6.72 14.22 3.46
C PHE A 131 -5.54 14.42 4.43
N PRO A 132 -4.93 15.62 4.46
CA PRO A 132 -3.67 15.86 5.20
C PRO A 132 -3.82 15.74 6.73
N GLN A 133 -5.04 15.69 7.24
CA GLN A 133 -5.31 15.46 8.67
C GLN A 133 -5.23 13.98 9.07
N SER A 134 -5.13 13.09 8.09
CA SER A 134 -5.13 11.65 8.30
C SER A 134 -3.82 11.03 7.84
N ILE A 135 -3.32 10.09 8.62
CA ILE A 135 -2.10 9.34 8.35
C ILE A 135 -2.48 7.93 7.88
N ILE A 136 -1.71 7.37 6.97
CA ILE A 136 -1.84 5.99 6.51
C ILE A 136 -1.56 5.06 7.69
N GLU A 137 -2.44 4.10 7.90
CA GLU A 137 -2.25 3.04 8.91
C GLU A 137 -1.19 2.05 8.42
N ILE A 138 -0.22 1.74 9.27
CA ILE A 138 0.81 0.73 9.00
C ILE A 138 0.90 -0.17 10.23
N ASP A 139 0.54 -1.42 10.03
CA ASP A 139 0.59 -2.45 11.05
C ASP A 139 1.57 -3.55 10.63
N THR A 140 2.26 -4.13 11.59
CA THR A 140 3.22 -5.20 11.37
C THR A 140 2.89 -6.42 12.24
N ALA A 141 3.18 -7.61 11.72
CA ALA A 141 3.00 -8.87 12.43
C ALA A 141 4.06 -9.88 12.00
N SER A 142 4.04 -11.05 12.61
CA SER A 142 4.78 -12.23 12.15
C SER A 142 3.82 -13.40 12.00
N VAL A 143 3.89 -14.09 10.87
CA VAL A 143 3.03 -15.23 10.54
C VAL A 143 3.88 -16.49 10.46
N ALA A 144 3.42 -17.55 11.11
CA ALA A 144 4.03 -18.86 10.99
C ALA A 144 3.77 -19.44 9.58
N GLN A 145 4.82 -19.79 8.88
CA GLN A 145 4.76 -20.44 7.57
C GLN A 145 5.44 -21.80 7.64
N GLU A 146 4.74 -22.84 7.21
CA GLU A 146 5.29 -24.18 7.11
C GLU A 146 6.11 -24.29 5.81
N ILE A 147 7.39 -24.66 5.95
CA ILE A 147 8.31 -24.92 4.84
C ILE A 147 8.87 -26.33 5.02
N GLY A 148 8.24 -27.31 4.38
CA GLY A 148 8.54 -28.72 4.60
C GLY A 148 8.13 -29.17 6.01
N GLU A 149 9.07 -29.63 6.82
CA GLU A 149 8.85 -30.04 8.22
C GLU A 149 9.10 -28.89 9.23
N ASP A 150 9.63 -27.76 8.78
CA ASP A 150 9.98 -26.64 9.61
C ASP A 150 8.91 -25.56 9.61
N VAL A 151 8.74 -24.87 10.75
CA VAL A 151 7.89 -23.69 10.90
C VAL A 151 8.77 -22.45 11.02
N VAL A 152 8.65 -21.54 10.07
CA VAL A 152 9.42 -20.30 10.04
C VAL A 152 8.48 -19.11 10.29
N MET A 153 8.89 -18.20 11.18
CA MET A 153 8.18 -16.94 11.42
C MET A 153 8.57 -15.92 10.35
N VAL A 154 7.61 -15.55 9.50
CA VAL A 154 7.82 -14.59 8.42
C VAL A 154 7.21 -13.25 8.84
N PRO A 155 7.98 -12.15 8.83
CA PRO A 155 7.42 -10.83 9.07
C PRO A 155 6.47 -10.44 7.95
N VAL A 156 5.36 -9.82 8.31
CA VAL A 156 4.34 -9.31 7.39
C VAL A 156 3.92 -7.90 7.79
N PHE A 157 3.37 -7.16 6.87
CA PHE A 157 2.83 -5.82 7.12
C PHE A 157 1.49 -5.63 6.42
N ARG A 158 0.78 -4.62 6.85
CA ARG A 158 -0.40 -4.09 6.18
C ARG A 158 -0.32 -2.57 6.19
N THR A 159 -0.46 -1.95 5.03
CA THR A 159 -0.68 -0.51 4.92
C THR A 159 -2.12 -0.28 4.46
N ALA A 160 -2.83 0.65 5.10
CA ALA A 160 -4.27 0.75 4.92
C ALA A 160 -4.81 2.17 5.13
N VAL A 161 -5.98 2.46 4.51
CA VAL A 161 -6.76 3.69 4.70
C VAL A 161 -8.24 3.31 4.76
N PRO A 162 -8.95 3.58 5.88
CA PRO A 162 -10.36 3.24 6.01
C PRO A 162 -11.26 4.13 5.16
N LEU A 163 -12.39 3.60 4.69
CA LEU A 163 -13.44 4.33 3.95
C LEU A 163 -13.92 5.59 4.69
N SER A 164 -13.98 5.52 6.01
CA SER A 164 -14.40 6.63 6.88
C SER A 164 -13.47 7.85 6.81
N VAL A 165 -12.22 7.69 6.39
CA VAL A 165 -11.28 8.80 6.21
C VAL A 165 -11.59 9.59 4.94
N TYR A 166 -11.76 8.89 3.82
CA TYR A 166 -11.84 9.55 2.53
C TYR A 166 -13.26 9.68 1.95
N LEU A 167 -14.29 9.16 2.65
CA LEU A 167 -15.71 9.29 2.27
C LEU A 167 -16.61 9.80 3.39
N ALA A 168 -16.05 10.38 4.47
CA ALA A 168 -16.81 10.89 5.61
C ALA A 168 -17.84 11.99 5.23
N ASP A 169 -17.59 12.74 4.17
CA ASP A 169 -18.43 13.80 3.66
C ASP A 169 -19.54 13.33 2.70
N GLN A 170 -19.59 12.02 2.41
CA GLN A 170 -20.57 11.42 1.51
C GLN A 170 -21.81 10.92 2.27
N ASP A 171 -22.80 10.40 1.53
CA ASP A 171 -24.02 9.83 2.12
C ASP A 171 -23.70 8.72 3.14
N HIS A 172 -24.11 8.93 4.40
CA HIS A 172 -23.83 8.01 5.49
C HIS A 172 -24.38 6.60 5.31
N LYS A 173 -25.53 6.45 4.61
CA LYS A 173 -26.12 5.11 4.39
C LYS A 173 -25.28 4.34 3.38
N LEU A 174 -24.85 5.01 2.31
CA LEU A 174 -23.98 4.41 1.30
C LEU A 174 -22.60 4.09 1.87
N LEU A 175 -22.04 4.99 2.67
CA LEU A 175 -20.78 4.76 3.37
C LEU A 175 -20.85 3.55 4.30
N ASN A 176 -21.87 3.48 5.16
CA ASN A 176 -22.05 2.35 6.08
C ASN A 176 -22.30 1.02 5.34
N THR A 177 -22.96 1.06 4.20
CA THR A 177 -23.15 -0.12 3.36
C THR A 177 -21.80 -0.56 2.76
N ALA A 178 -21.02 0.39 2.21
CA ALA A 178 -19.71 0.10 1.66
C ALA A 178 -18.73 -0.45 2.70
N ILE A 179 -18.76 0.06 3.94
CA ILE A 179 -17.97 -0.45 5.07
C ILE A 179 -18.34 -1.91 5.35
N ARG A 180 -19.63 -2.20 5.55
CA ARG A 180 -20.11 -3.58 5.82
C ARG A 180 -19.77 -4.53 4.68
N ASP A 181 -19.92 -4.11 3.44
CA ASP A 181 -19.58 -4.91 2.28
C ASP A 181 -18.07 -5.22 2.22
N ALA A 182 -17.23 -4.25 2.60
CA ALA A 182 -15.77 -4.44 2.66
C ALA A 182 -15.39 -5.40 3.80
N GLU A 183 -15.97 -5.26 4.99
CA GLU A 183 -15.76 -6.14 6.14
C GLU A 183 -16.24 -7.57 5.90
N ALA A 184 -17.35 -7.74 5.17
CA ALA A 184 -17.91 -9.05 4.84
C ALA A 184 -17.02 -9.85 3.84
N ARG A 185 -16.12 -9.19 3.12
CA ARG A 185 -15.19 -9.89 2.23
C ARG A 185 -14.28 -10.84 3.02
N TYR A 186 -13.72 -11.83 2.32
CA TYR A 186 -12.80 -12.81 2.90
C TYR A 186 -13.37 -13.47 4.18
N GLN A 187 -14.64 -13.89 4.13
CA GLN A 187 -15.34 -14.54 5.26
C GLN A 187 -15.45 -13.66 6.52
N GLY A 188 -15.67 -12.35 6.34
CA GLY A 188 -15.83 -11.41 7.45
C GLY A 188 -14.52 -10.90 8.06
N THR A 189 -13.39 -11.09 7.36
CA THR A 189 -12.07 -10.58 7.79
C THR A 189 -11.54 -9.46 6.91
N GLY A 190 -12.41 -8.91 6.05
CA GLY A 190 -12.05 -7.81 5.16
C GLY A 190 -11.74 -6.52 5.91
N TYR A 191 -10.83 -5.72 5.38
CA TYR A 191 -10.55 -4.40 5.92
C TYR A 191 -11.59 -3.39 5.40
N PRO A 192 -12.16 -2.50 6.25
CA PRO A 192 -13.20 -1.54 5.87
C PRO A 192 -12.65 -0.34 5.07
N GLY A 193 -11.88 -0.60 4.03
CA GLY A 193 -11.23 0.40 3.20
C GLY A 193 -10.26 -0.20 2.22
N LEU A 194 -9.30 0.61 1.78
CA LEU A 194 -8.18 0.16 0.97
C LEU A 194 -7.09 -0.40 1.89
N ALA A 195 -6.60 -1.59 1.58
CA ALA A 195 -5.49 -2.21 2.28
C ALA A 195 -4.57 -2.94 1.31
N LEU A 196 -3.27 -2.83 1.52
CA LEU A 196 -2.23 -3.56 0.82
C LEU A 196 -1.43 -4.36 1.85
N GLY A 197 -1.20 -5.63 1.56
CA GLY A 197 -0.60 -6.58 2.49
C GLY A 197 -1.62 -7.25 3.43
N SER A 198 -1.13 -8.10 4.33
CA SER A 198 -1.96 -8.85 5.28
C SER A 198 -1.20 -9.09 6.58
N LEU A 199 -1.91 -9.11 7.71
CA LEU A 199 -1.33 -9.47 9.01
C LEU A 199 -1.50 -10.96 9.36
N LYS A 200 -2.18 -11.72 8.48
CA LYS A 200 -2.53 -13.14 8.70
C LYS A 200 -1.85 -14.08 7.72
N GLU A 201 -1.38 -13.57 6.60
CA GLU A 201 -0.76 -14.34 5.53
C GLU A 201 0.33 -13.53 4.84
N VAL A 202 1.28 -14.20 4.22
CA VAL A 202 2.33 -13.57 3.41
C VAL A 202 1.73 -13.12 2.08
N LYS A 203 1.32 -11.85 2.02
CA LYS A 203 0.67 -11.26 0.86
C LYS A 203 1.08 -9.80 0.72
N ASN A 204 1.43 -9.38 -0.50
CA ASN A 204 1.87 -8.02 -0.82
C ASN A 204 1.02 -7.39 -1.95
N THR A 205 -0.23 -7.81 -2.07
CA THR A 205 -1.20 -7.26 -3.05
C THR A 205 -2.26 -6.43 -2.36
N GLY A 206 -2.88 -5.52 -3.11
CA GLY A 206 -3.99 -4.72 -2.63
C GLY A 206 -5.32 -5.50 -2.62
N ASN A 207 -6.24 -5.14 -1.74
CA ASN A 207 -7.57 -5.73 -1.69
C ASN A 207 -8.50 -5.25 -2.83
N TRP A 208 -7.98 -4.45 -3.74
CA TRP A 208 -8.63 -3.96 -4.96
C TRP A 208 -8.13 -4.66 -6.24
N GLU A 209 -7.14 -5.53 -6.14
CA GLU A 209 -6.55 -6.29 -7.26
C GLU A 209 -7.29 -7.60 -7.55
#